data_dfc3679abc4e0e1fe9d6adef33439a84
#
_entry.id   dfc3679abc4e0e1fe9d6adef33439a84
#
_cell.length_a   1.000
_cell.length_b   1.000
_cell.length_c   1.000
_cell.angle_alpha   90.00
_cell.angle_beta   90.00
_cell.angle_gamma   90.00
#
_symmetry.space_group_name_H-M   'P 1'
#
loop_
_entity.id
_entity.type
_entity.pdbx_description
1 polymer ?
#
loop_
_entity_poly.entity_id
_entity_poly.type
_entity_poly.pdbx_seq_one_letter_code
_entity_poly.pdbx_strand_id
1 'polypeptide(L)'
;YLLSILKDELLIPVLTAMLGVGLGLWMIGHLYNLNSPRATRWKVRIAALVLGGVVSGSGVYLHLNKAEGWQTFSQQGVVAALEEGRPVVVDFTADWCLTCKTLERTTLNTDVTQDLFKKHGFVTMKADWTHPSAEIESILDKLEATSIPVLAVFSPSRPYEPIVLRDAWSQSHLHTQLEAVIKESGGTLPATSEGDPAPTGTAMR
;
A
#
# COMPACT_ATOMS: atom_id res chain seq x y z
N TYR A 1 10.66 20.73 13.49
CA TYR A 1 9.49 20.66 14.40
C TYR A 1 8.16 20.51 13.63
N LEU A 2 7.93 21.28 12.54
CA LEU A 2 6.70 21.15 11.74
C LEU A 2 6.66 19.86 10.88
N LEU A 3 7.81 19.39 10.43
CA LEU A 3 7.91 18.15 9.63
C LEU A 3 7.72 16.87 10.45
N SER A 4 8.01 16.91 11.77
CA SER A 4 7.81 15.76 12.67
C SER A 4 6.32 15.57 13.08
N ILE A 5 5.45 16.54 12.78
CA ILE A 5 4.02 16.47 13.05
C ILE A 5 3.26 15.88 11.85
N LEU A 6 3.82 15.97 10.65
CA LEU A 6 3.25 15.32 9.49
C LEU A 6 3.51 13.80 9.57
N LYS A 7 2.45 13.01 9.52
CA LYS A 7 2.57 11.57 9.31
C LYS A 7 3.39 11.34 8.04
N ASP A 8 4.29 10.36 8.05
CA ASP A 8 5.18 10.03 6.93
C ASP A 8 4.45 9.92 5.58
N GLU A 9 3.18 9.51 5.63
CA GLU A 9 2.29 9.40 4.47
C GLU A 9 1.99 10.73 3.77
N LEU A 10 1.94 11.87 4.49
CA LEU A 10 1.64 13.19 3.94
C LEU A 10 2.89 13.94 3.49
N LEU A 11 4.08 13.44 3.83
CA LEU A 11 5.34 14.13 3.59
C LEU A 11 5.62 14.26 2.09
N ILE A 12 5.43 13.19 1.31
CA ILE A 12 5.64 13.18 -0.15
C ILE A 12 4.68 14.14 -0.88
N PRO A 13 3.34 14.08 -0.68
CA PRO A 13 2.44 15.01 -1.37
C PRO A 13 2.66 16.47 -0.97
N VAL A 14 3.02 16.75 0.29
CA VAL A 14 3.33 18.11 0.73
C VAL A 14 4.62 18.64 0.08
N LEU A 15 5.69 17.85 0.05
CA LEU A 15 6.95 18.24 -0.58
C LEU A 15 6.80 18.45 -2.08
N THR A 16 6.07 17.58 -2.78
CA THR A 16 5.80 17.74 -4.23
C THR A 16 4.93 18.97 -4.51
N ALA A 17 3.96 19.27 -3.65
CA ALA A 17 3.15 20.48 -3.76
C ALA A 17 4.00 21.74 -3.57
N MET A 18 4.86 21.77 -2.55
CA MET A 18 5.79 22.89 -2.31
C MET A 18 6.78 23.07 -3.47
N LEU A 19 7.31 21.98 -4.03
CA LEU A 19 8.19 22.00 -5.18
C LEU A 19 7.47 22.58 -6.42
N GLY A 20 6.23 22.15 -6.69
CA GLY A 20 5.44 22.66 -7.80
C GLY A 20 5.13 24.15 -7.70
N VAL A 21 4.75 24.62 -6.51
CA VAL A 21 4.54 26.05 -6.24
C VAL A 21 5.84 26.85 -6.38
N GLY A 22 6.94 26.36 -5.80
CA GLY A 22 8.24 27.00 -5.90
C GLY A 22 8.74 27.13 -7.34
N LEU A 23 8.58 26.06 -8.14
CA LEU A 23 8.93 26.07 -9.57
C LEU A 23 8.07 27.07 -10.36
N GLY A 24 6.77 27.12 -10.10
CA GLY A 24 5.86 28.07 -10.74
C GLY A 24 6.23 29.52 -10.41
N LEU A 25 6.51 29.84 -9.18
CA LEU A 25 6.95 31.18 -8.75
C LEU A 25 8.32 31.56 -9.35
N TRP A 26 9.26 30.61 -9.38
CA TRP A 26 10.57 30.81 -10.00
C TRP A 26 10.46 31.12 -11.50
N MET A 27 9.62 30.38 -12.23
CA MET A 27 9.36 30.65 -13.65
C MET A 27 8.78 32.03 -13.87
N ILE A 28 7.84 32.49 -13.05
CA ILE A 28 7.24 33.79 -13.13
C ILE A 28 8.28 34.90 -12.89
N GLY A 29 9.19 34.69 -11.90
CA GLY A 29 10.22 35.66 -11.58
C GLY A 29 11.38 35.75 -12.58
N HIS A 30 11.71 34.62 -13.25
CA HIS A 30 12.92 34.51 -14.07
C HIS A 30 12.68 34.63 -15.57
N LEU A 31 11.55 34.14 -16.08
CA LEU A 31 11.30 34.02 -17.53
C LEU A 31 10.76 35.27 -18.20
N TYR A 32 10.35 36.31 -17.48
CA TYR A 32 10.00 37.60 -18.06
C TYR A 32 10.39 38.82 -17.23
N ASN A 33 10.77 39.89 -17.90
CA ASN A 33 11.04 41.18 -17.30
C ASN A 33 9.83 42.09 -17.36
N LEU A 34 9.82 43.18 -16.57
CA LEU A 34 8.76 44.18 -16.53
C LEU A 34 8.48 44.80 -17.93
N ASN A 35 9.47 44.80 -18.83
CA ASN A 35 9.38 45.35 -20.19
C ASN A 35 8.88 44.34 -21.27
N SER A 36 8.55 43.08 -20.85
CA SER A 36 8.09 42.04 -21.80
C SER A 36 6.65 42.30 -22.27
N PRO A 37 6.30 41.97 -23.53
CA PRO A 37 4.95 42.18 -24.08
C PRO A 37 3.91 41.37 -23.30
N ARG A 38 2.68 41.89 -23.23
CA ARG A 38 1.57 41.28 -22.48
C ARG A 38 1.36 39.79 -22.84
N ALA A 39 1.49 39.46 -24.13
CA ALA A 39 1.32 38.08 -24.60
C ALA A 39 2.35 37.10 -24.01
N THR A 40 3.61 37.52 -23.89
CA THR A 40 4.69 36.69 -23.28
C THR A 40 4.45 36.47 -21.80
N ARG A 41 4.04 37.54 -21.09
CA ARG A 41 3.70 37.41 -19.64
C ARG A 41 2.56 36.42 -19.40
N TRP A 42 1.53 36.48 -20.26
CA TRP A 42 0.38 35.57 -20.14
C TRP A 42 0.75 34.13 -20.45
N LYS A 43 1.56 33.88 -21.50
CA LYS A 43 2.06 32.57 -21.86
C LYS A 43 2.90 31.96 -20.74
N VAL A 44 3.83 32.72 -20.14
CA VAL A 44 4.68 32.25 -19.04
C VAL A 44 3.86 31.94 -17.79
N ARG A 45 2.85 32.75 -17.47
CA ARG A 45 1.95 32.49 -16.32
C ARG A 45 1.14 31.21 -16.51
N ILE A 46 0.58 31.00 -17.71
CA ILE A 46 -0.15 29.77 -18.01
C ILE A 46 0.80 28.55 -17.92
N ALA A 47 1.99 28.63 -18.54
CA ALA A 47 2.98 27.56 -18.46
C ALA A 47 3.40 27.25 -17.02
N ALA A 48 3.61 28.26 -16.18
CA ALA A 48 3.94 28.11 -14.78
C ALA A 48 2.81 27.44 -13.98
N LEU A 49 1.55 27.84 -14.24
CA LEU A 49 0.38 27.21 -13.59
C LEU A 49 0.19 25.76 -14.02
N VAL A 50 0.36 25.45 -15.31
CA VAL A 50 0.24 24.08 -15.82
C VAL A 50 1.36 23.20 -15.26
N LEU A 51 2.61 23.65 -15.35
CA LEU A 51 3.75 22.86 -14.89
C LEU A 51 3.71 22.67 -13.36
N GLY A 52 3.48 23.74 -12.60
CA GLY A 52 3.33 23.70 -11.16
C GLY A 52 2.16 22.81 -10.72
N GLY A 53 1.03 22.90 -11.44
CA GLY A 53 -0.15 22.08 -11.20
C GLY A 53 0.09 20.59 -11.50
N VAL A 54 0.80 20.27 -12.58
CA VAL A 54 1.17 18.87 -12.90
C VAL A 54 2.10 18.28 -11.84
N VAL A 55 3.13 19.03 -11.42
CA VAL A 55 4.07 18.57 -10.39
C VAL A 55 3.35 18.39 -9.05
N SER A 56 2.54 19.35 -8.63
CA SER A 56 1.76 19.22 -7.38
C SER A 56 0.72 18.11 -7.46
N GLY A 57 0.01 18.00 -8.57
CA GLY A 57 -1.04 17.00 -8.79
C GLY A 57 -0.49 15.58 -8.87
N SER A 58 0.73 15.39 -9.41
CA SER A 58 1.35 14.06 -9.48
C SER A 58 1.61 13.47 -8.09
N GLY A 59 2.04 14.28 -7.13
CA GLY A 59 2.27 13.82 -5.75
C GLY A 59 0.97 13.39 -5.06
N VAL A 60 -0.10 14.17 -5.26
CA VAL A 60 -1.44 13.83 -4.74
C VAL A 60 -1.99 12.58 -5.43
N TYR A 61 -1.86 12.47 -6.76
CA TYR A 61 -2.30 11.31 -7.52
C TYR A 61 -1.61 10.02 -7.07
N LEU A 62 -0.28 10.07 -6.90
CA LEU A 62 0.50 8.91 -6.40
C LEU A 62 0.11 8.53 -4.96
N HIS A 63 -0.26 9.51 -4.14
CA HIS A 63 -0.73 9.25 -2.78
C HIS A 63 -2.13 8.61 -2.76
N LEU A 64 -3.06 9.11 -3.59
CA LEU A 64 -4.42 8.58 -3.69
C LEU A 64 -4.48 7.18 -4.32
N ASN A 65 -3.56 6.87 -5.24
CA ASN A 65 -3.43 5.55 -5.87
C ASN A 65 -2.49 4.59 -5.10
N LYS A 66 -2.16 4.89 -3.85
CA LYS A 66 -1.56 3.92 -2.95
C LYS A 66 -2.52 2.74 -2.85
N ALA A 67 -2.00 1.51 -3.12
CA ALA A 67 -2.77 0.28 -3.23
C ALA A 67 -3.93 0.20 -2.23
N GLU A 68 -5.13 0.46 -2.71
CA GLU A 68 -6.36 0.32 -1.93
C GLU A 68 -6.54 -1.15 -1.59
N GLY A 69 -6.82 -1.44 -0.32
CA GLY A 69 -7.18 -2.77 0.13
C GLY A 69 -6.25 -3.41 1.15
N TRP A 70 -5.01 -2.93 1.32
CA TRP A 70 -4.11 -3.47 2.34
C TRP A 70 -4.38 -2.84 3.71
N GLN A 71 -4.74 -3.69 4.69
CA GLN A 71 -4.93 -3.30 6.08
C GLN A 71 -3.60 -3.41 6.84
N THR A 72 -3.45 -2.64 7.91
CA THR A 72 -2.32 -2.83 8.83
C THR A 72 -2.45 -4.18 9.51
N PHE A 73 -1.36 -4.93 9.54
CA PHE A 73 -1.30 -6.24 10.19
C PHE A 73 -1.63 -6.14 11.68
N SER A 74 -2.43 -7.08 12.16
CA SER A 74 -2.59 -7.42 13.57
C SER A 74 -2.94 -8.90 13.70
N GLN A 75 -2.41 -9.58 14.71
CA GLN A 75 -2.73 -10.99 14.97
C GLN A 75 -4.23 -11.19 15.20
N GLN A 76 -4.86 -10.25 15.92
CA GLN A 76 -6.31 -10.30 16.17
C GLN A 76 -7.11 -10.15 14.86
N GLY A 77 -6.67 -9.29 13.94
CA GLY A 77 -7.30 -9.12 12.63
C GLY A 77 -7.21 -10.38 11.78
N VAL A 78 -6.08 -11.09 11.82
CA VAL A 78 -5.93 -12.39 11.12
C VAL A 78 -6.91 -13.42 11.70
N VAL A 79 -6.96 -13.54 13.03
CA VAL A 79 -7.88 -14.50 13.69
C VAL A 79 -9.33 -14.16 13.38
N ALA A 80 -9.74 -12.91 13.51
CA ALA A 80 -11.11 -12.48 13.24
C ALA A 80 -11.53 -12.78 11.78
N ALA A 81 -10.66 -12.48 10.80
CA ALA A 81 -10.97 -12.77 9.41
C ALA A 81 -11.10 -14.28 9.13
N LEU A 82 -10.26 -15.12 9.77
CA LEU A 82 -10.35 -16.57 9.63
C LEU A 82 -11.61 -17.14 10.30
N GLU A 83 -12.04 -16.58 11.44
CA GLU A 83 -13.31 -16.94 12.10
C GLU A 83 -14.53 -16.55 11.25
N GLU A 84 -14.43 -15.47 10.46
CA GLU A 84 -15.43 -15.09 9.45
C GLU A 84 -15.42 -15.98 8.21
N GLY A 85 -14.52 -16.97 8.16
CA GLY A 85 -14.38 -17.86 7.00
C GLY A 85 -13.64 -17.22 5.81
N ARG A 86 -12.92 -16.11 6.00
CA ARG A 86 -12.19 -15.38 4.97
C ARG A 86 -10.71 -15.73 4.98
N PRO A 87 -10.10 -16.06 3.84
CA PRO A 87 -8.67 -16.29 3.77
C PRO A 87 -7.91 -14.98 3.93
N VAL A 88 -6.72 -15.05 4.53
CA VAL A 88 -5.90 -13.88 4.83
C VAL A 88 -4.55 -13.98 4.13
N VAL A 89 -4.13 -12.91 3.49
CA VAL A 89 -2.78 -12.76 2.93
C VAL A 89 -2.03 -11.71 3.75
N VAL A 90 -0.90 -12.07 4.32
CA VAL A 90 -0.03 -11.18 5.09
C VAL A 90 1.28 -11.00 4.35
N ASP A 91 1.57 -9.76 3.95
CA ASP A 91 2.84 -9.36 3.33
C ASP A 91 3.77 -8.75 4.39
N PHE A 92 4.86 -9.46 4.72
CA PHE A 92 5.90 -8.98 5.63
C PHE A 92 6.94 -8.21 4.83
N THR A 93 6.97 -6.90 5.04
CA THR A 93 7.75 -5.95 4.26
C THR A 93 8.44 -4.92 5.16
N ALA A 94 9.34 -4.11 4.59
CA ALA A 94 9.90 -2.93 5.24
C ALA A 94 10.26 -1.88 4.19
N ASP A 95 10.37 -0.62 4.59
CA ASP A 95 10.71 0.48 3.67
C ASP A 95 12.13 0.39 3.12
N TRP A 96 13.06 -0.15 3.91
CA TRP A 96 14.44 -0.39 3.49
C TRP A 96 14.62 -1.65 2.63
N CYS A 97 13.59 -2.50 2.45
CA CYS A 97 13.64 -3.75 1.71
C CYS A 97 13.30 -3.54 0.22
N LEU A 98 14.32 -3.34 -0.62
CA LEU A 98 14.12 -3.12 -2.05
C LEU A 98 13.46 -4.31 -2.77
N THR A 99 13.82 -5.54 -2.38
CA THR A 99 13.23 -6.78 -2.92
C THR A 99 11.73 -6.84 -2.60
N CYS A 100 11.33 -6.49 -1.35
CA CYS A 100 9.92 -6.42 -0.97
C CYS A 100 9.15 -5.44 -1.86
N LYS A 101 9.67 -4.22 -2.03
CA LYS A 101 9.02 -3.19 -2.88
C LYS A 101 8.94 -3.61 -4.35
N THR A 102 9.89 -4.39 -4.83
CA THR A 102 9.85 -4.96 -6.19
C THR A 102 8.75 -6.00 -6.29
N LEU A 103 8.66 -6.96 -5.37
CA LEU A 103 7.62 -7.99 -5.33
C LEU A 103 6.22 -7.38 -5.15
N GLU A 104 6.06 -6.38 -4.28
CA GLU A 104 4.82 -5.64 -4.14
C GLU A 104 4.32 -5.10 -5.49
N ARG A 105 5.22 -4.48 -6.28
CA ARG A 105 4.86 -3.88 -7.57
C ARG A 105 4.63 -4.88 -8.69
N THR A 106 5.45 -5.94 -8.75
CA THR A 106 5.46 -6.88 -9.88
C THR A 106 4.56 -8.09 -9.69
N THR A 107 4.15 -8.39 -8.45
CA THR A 107 3.35 -9.58 -8.14
C THR A 107 2.07 -9.26 -7.35
N LEU A 108 2.16 -8.51 -6.24
CA LEU A 108 1.03 -8.29 -5.35
C LEU A 108 0.07 -7.19 -5.85
N ASN A 109 0.62 -6.06 -6.30
CA ASN A 109 -0.16 -4.89 -6.73
C ASN A 109 -0.47 -4.88 -8.24
N THR A 110 -0.46 -6.04 -8.89
CA THR A 110 -0.92 -6.17 -10.27
C THR A 110 -2.44 -6.30 -10.30
N ASP A 111 -3.08 -5.74 -11.34
CA ASP A 111 -4.55 -5.80 -11.48
C ASP A 111 -5.07 -7.24 -11.37
N VAL A 112 -4.36 -8.19 -12.01
CA VAL A 112 -4.74 -9.62 -12.00
C VAL A 112 -4.74 -10.19 -10.58
N THR A 113 -3.72 -9.89 -9.76
CA THR A 113 -3.63 -10.38 -8.38
C THR A 113 -4.65 -9.69 -7.48
N GLN A 114 -4.84 -8.38 -7.64
CA GLN A 114 -5.82 -7.61 -6.87
C GLN A 114 -7.26 -8.03 -7.19
N ASP A 115 -7.57 -8.29 -8.44
CA ASP A 115 -8.88 -8.82 -8.85
C ASP A 115 -9.13 -10.21 -8.25
N LEU A 116 -8.09 -11.06 -8.19
CA LEU A 116 -8.18 -12.37 -7.56
C LEU A 116 -8.45 -12.25 -6.07
N PHE A 117 -7.78 -11.35 -5.36
CA PHE A 117 -8.03 -11.08 -3.95
C PHE A 117 -9.47 -10.60 -3.71
N LYS A 118 -9.94 -9.62 -4.49
CA LYS A 118 -11.30 -9.08 -4.39
C LYS A 118 -12.36 -10.14 -4.71
N LYS A 119 -12.19 -10.86 -5.82
CA LYS A 119 -13.14 -11.88 -6.29
C LYS A 119 -13.35 -13.01 -5.27
N HIS A 120 -12.29 -13.40 -4.57
CA HIS A 120 -12.34 -14.51 -3.61
C HIS A 120 -12.34 -14.06 -2.14
N GLY A 121 -12.57 -12.76 -1.88
CA GLY A 121 -12.79 -12.23 -0.54
C GLY A 121 -11.57 -12.34 0.39
N PHE A 122 -10.35 -12.35 -0.16
CA PHE A 122 -9.14 -12.34 0.64
C PHE A 122 -9.03 -11.05 1.46
N VAL A 123 -8.69 -11.20 2.73
CA VAL A 123 -8.25 -10.08 3.56
C VAL A 123 -6.76 -9.89 3.36
N THR A 124 -6.35 -8.73 2.88
CA THR A 124 -4.93 -8.43 2.65
C THR A 124 -4.40 -7.55 3.76
N MET A 125 -3.34 -7.99 4.42
CA MET A 125 -2.70 -7.27 5.52
C MET A 125 -1.21 -7.07 5.25
N LYS A 126 -0.71 -5.91 5.63
CA LYS A 126 0.70 -5.55 5.51
C LYS A 126 1.34 -5.46 6.89
N ALA A 127 2.34 -6.30 7.13
CA ALA A 127 3.18 -6.31 8.32
C ALA A 127 4.45 -5.50 8.01
N ASP A 128 4.43 -4.22 8.35
CA ASP A 128 5.56 -3.32 8.13
C ASP A 128 6.58 -3.44 9.26
N TRP A 129 7.71 -4.08 8.95
CA TRP A 129 8.83 -4.28 9.86
C TRP A 129 9.96 -3.26 9.66
N THR A 130 9.60 -2.05 9.25
CA THR A 130 10.55 -0.93 9.13
C THR A 130 11.17 -0.60 10.48
N HIS A 131 10.40 -0.70 11.53
CA HIS A 131 10.82 -0.60 12.92
C HIS A 131 10.60 -1.92 13.66
N PRO A 132 11.43 -2.24 14.70
CA PRO A 132 11.24 -3.42 15.53
C PRO A 132 9.83 -3.52 16.09
N SER A 133 9.19 -4.69 15.90
CA SER A 133 7.83 -4.97 16.39
C SER A 133 7.79 -6.39 16.95
N ALA A 134 7.60 -6.52 18.25
CA ALA A 134 7.52 -7.82 18.92
C ALA A 134 6.37 -8.70 18.36
N GLU A 135 5.28 -8.08 17.91
CA GLU A 135 4.16 -8.78 17.31
C GLU A 135 4.56 -9.40 15.96
N ILE A 136 5.22 -8.63 15.10
CA ILE A 136 5.69 -9.11 13.77
C ILE A 136 6.79 -10.16 13.95
N GLU A 137 7.75 -9.93 14.85
CA GLU A 137 8.83 -10.87 15.15
C GLU A 137 8.29 -12.21 15.65
N SER A 138 7.32 -12.19 16.57
CA SER A 138 6.68 -13.41 17.09
C SER A 138 5.98 -14.24 16.00
N ILE A 139 5.40 -13.59 14.98
CA ILE A 139 4.78 -14.31 13.86
C ILE A 139 5.85 -14.82 12.89
N LEU A 140 6.88 -14.04 12.58
CA LEU A 140 7.98 -14.49 11.74
C LEU A 140 8.67 -15.72 12.34
N ASP A 141 8.90 -15.74 13.65
CA ASP A 141 9.44 -16.91 14.35
C ASP A 141 8.53 -18.13 14.21
N LYS A 142 7.21 -17.98 14.37
CA LYS A 142 6.24 -19.08 14.18
C LYS A 142 6.20 -19.57 12.73
N LEU A 143 6.45 -18.69 11.77
CA LEU A 143 6.55 -19.02 10.36
C LEU A 143 7.94 -19.56 9.99
N GLU A 144 8.86 -19.74 10.95
CA GLU A 144 10.25 -20.14 10.73
C GLU A 144 10.96 -19.25 9.70
N ALA A 145 10.65 -17.94 9.70
CA ALA A 145 11.18 -16.96 8.78
C ALA A 145 12.12 -16.00 9.52
N THR A 146 13.39 -16.02 9.15
CA THR A 146 14.43 -15.18 9.77
C THR A 146 14.71 -13.88 8.99
N SER A 147 14.08 -13.70 7.84
CA SER A 147 14.29 -12.58 6.93
C SER A 147 13.04 -12.24 6.14
N ILE A 148 12.99 -11.05 5.59
CA ILE A 148 11.97 -10.59 4.64
C ILE A 148 12.58 -10.45 3.23
N PRO A 149 11.79 -10.58 2.15
CA PRO A 149 10.33 -10.66 2.07
C PRO A 149 9.76 -12.03 2.43
N VAL A 150 8.61 -12.01 3.09
CA VAL A 150 7.79 -13.20 3.38
C VAL A 150 6.33 -12.87 3.07
N LEU A 151 5.65 -13.80 2.39
CA LEU A 151 4.20 -13.73 2.20
C LEU A 151 3.58 -14.97 2.84
N ALA A 152 2.68 -14.76 3.78
CA ALA A 152 1.93 -15.85 4.42
C ALA A 152 0.47 -15.82 3.98
N VAL A 153 -0.04 -16.97 3.51
CA VAL A 153 -1.43 -17.14 3.11
C VAL A 153 -2.11 -18.10 4.08
N PHE A 154 -3.03 -17.57 4.86
CA PHE A 154 -3.81 -18.32 5.84
C PHE A 154 -5.14 -18.74 5.23
N SER A 155 -5.50 -20.02 5.43
CA SER A 155 -6.79 -20.58 5.02
C SER A 155 -7.68 -20.80 6.23
N PRO A 156 -8.99 -20.49 6.17
CA PRO A 156 -9.92 -20.83 7.23
C PRO A 156 -10.00 -22.33 7.54
N SER A 157 -9.74 -23.18 6.54
CA SER A 157 -9.70 -24.64 6.70
C SER A 157 -8.45 -25.14 7.44
N ARG A 158 -7.35 -24.38 7.39
CA ARG A 158 -6.06 -24.69 8.04
C ARG A 158 -5.46 -23.43 8.67
N PRO A 159 -6.04 -22.89 9.74
CA PRO A 159 -5.64 -21.60 10.31
C PRO A 159 -4.22 -21.60 10.91
N TYR A 160 -3.70 -22.77 11.30
CA TYR A 160 -2.38 -22.92 11.92
C TYR A 160 -1.28 -23.41 10.97
N GLU A 161 -1.62 -23.68 9.70
CA GLU A 161 -0.70 -24.15 8.67
C GLU A 161 -0.75 -23.24 7.44
N PRO A 162 -0.24 -22.00 7.54
CA PRO A 162 -0.25 -21.09 6.41
C PRO A 162 0.71 -21.55 5.31
N ILE A 163 0.39 -21.22 4.07
CA ILE A 163 1.32 -21.33 2.96
C ILE A 163 2.29 -20.16 3.06
N VAL A 164 3.59 -20.43 3.15
CA VAL A 164 4.63 -19.41 3.31
C VAL A 164 5.51 -19.34 2.08
N LEU A 165 5.51 -18.20 1.40
CA LEU A 165 6.42 -17.87 0.31
C LEU A 165 7.56 -17.02 0.87
N ARG A 166 8.80 -17.46 0.65
CA ARG A 166 10.02 -16.80 1.15
C ARG A 166 10.88 -16.32 -0.01
N ASP A 167 11.69 -15.32 0.25
CA ASP A 167 12.67 -14.74 -0.66
C ASP A 167 12.02 -14.11 -1.91
N ALA A 168 12.18 -14.71 -3.09
CA ALA A 168 11.62 -14.23 -4.33
C ALA A 168 10.66 -15.25 -4.93
N TRP A 169 9.47 -14.80 -5.26
CA TRP A 169 8.45 -15.62 -5.93
C TRP A 169 7.95 -14.94 -7.21
N SER A 170 7.56 -15.76 -8.19
CA SER A 170 6.93 -15.26 -9.40
C SER A 170 5.41 -15.10 -9.20
N GLN A 171 4.79 -14.27 -10.05
CA GLN A 171 3.34 -14.09 -10.04
C GLN A 171 2.60 -15.43 -10.28
N SER A 172 3.10 -16.26 -11.19
CA SER A 172 2.52 -17.59 -11.45
C SER A 172 2.59 -18.51 -10.24
N HIS A 173 3.70 -18.49 -9.49
CA HIS A 173 3.82 -19.29 -8.26
C HIS A 173 2.81 -18.80 -7.20
N LEU A 174 2.73 -17.47 -7.00
CA LEU A 174 1.75 -16.89 -6.09
C LEU A 174 0.32 -17.32 -6.45
N HIS A 175 -0.07 -17.18 -7.74
CA HIS A 175 -1.42 -17.55 -8.18
C HIS A 175 -1.72 -19.04 -7.96
N THR A 176 -0.76 -19.92 -8.21
CA THR A 176 -0.93 -21.36 -7.92
C THR A 176 -1.23 -21.62 -6.45
N GLN A 177 -0.55 -20.94 -5.54
CA GLN A 177 -0.78 -21.08 -4.10
C GLN A 177 -2.13 -20.50 -3.67
N LEU A 178 -2.52 -19.35 -4.23
CA LEU A 178 -3.83 -18.74 -3.96
C LEU A 178 -4.98 -19.64 -4.47
N GLU A 179 -4.84 -20.23 -5.66
CA GLU A 179 -5.83 -21.19 -6.20
C GLU A 179 -5.96 -22.45 -5.33
N ALA A 180 -4.87 -22.93 -4.73
CA ALA A 180 -4.92 -24.05 -3.79
C ALA A 180 -5.79 -23.69 -2.57
N VAL A 181 -5.61 -22.50 -1.99
CA VAL A 181 -6.42 -22.03 -0.86
C VAL A 181 -7.89 -21.85 -1.26
N ILE A 182 -8.17 -21.32 -2.46
CA ILE A 182 -9.53 -21.13 -2.97
C ILE A 182 -10.24 -22.49 -3.12
N LYS A 183 -9.57 -23.50 -3.65
CA LYS A 183 -10.13 -24.85 -3.81
C LYS A 183 -10.45 -25.51 -2.47
N GLU A 184 -9.57 -25.34 -1.48
CA GLU A 184 -9.77 -25.87 -0.12
C GLU A 184 -10.93 -25.18 0.62
N SER A 185 -11.14 -23.87 0.36
CA SER A 185 -12.23 -23.08 0.96
C SER A 185 -13.60 -23.29 0.26
N GLY A 186 -13.71 -24.24 -0.66
CA GLY A 186 -14.99 -24.60 -1.32
C GLY A 186 -15.44 -23.66 -2.44
N GLY A 187 -14.54 -22.85 -2.98
CA GLY A 187 -14.78 -22.06 -4.21
C GLY A 187 -15.76 -20.88 -4.11
N THR A 188 -16.45 -20.70 -2.99
CA THR A 188 -17.46 -19.64 -2.83
C THR A 188 -17.27 -18.97 -1.47
N LEU A 189 -16.37 -18.00 -1.43
CA LEU A 189 -16.27 -17.11 -0.28
C LEU A 189 -17.30 -15.99 -0.44
N PRO A 190 -17.95 -15.52 0.64
CA PRO A 190 -18.92 -14.44 0.55
C PRO A 190 -18.28 -13.20 -0.06
N ALA A 191 -18.89 -12.65 -1.10
CA ALA A 191 -18.48 -11.38 -1.68
C ALA A 191 -18.51 -10.31 -0.58
N THR A 192 -17.41 -9.62 -0.40
CA THR A 192 -17.28 -8.50 0.53
C THR A 192 -18.37 -7.48 0.28
N SER A 193 -19.24 -7.23 1.27
CA SER A 193 -20.05 -6.01 1.31
C SER A 193 -19.10 -4.83 1.45
N GLU A 194 -19.08 -3.97 0.45
CA GLU A 194 -18.39 -2.68 0.48
C GLU A 194 -18.76 -1.91 1.76
N GLY A 195 -17.78 -1.60 2.59
CA GLY A 195 -17.85 -0.51 3.55
C GLY A 195 -18.36 -0.85 4.95
N ASP A 196 -17.59 -1.60 5.74
CA ASP A 196 -17.75 -1.52 7.19
C ASP A 196 -16.47 -0.92 7.81
N PRO A 197 -16.56 0.25 8.49
CA PRO A 197 -15.40 0.82 9.18
C PRO A 197 -15.05 -0.04 10.38
N ALA A 198 -13.74 -0.21 10.60
CA ALA A 198 -13.18 -0.96 11.72
C ALA A 198 -13.90 -0.67 13.04
N PRO A 199 -14.15 -1.67 13.90
CA PRO A 199 -14.78 -1.46 15.19
C PRO A 199 -13.90 -0.55 16.06
N THR A 200 -14.39 0.64 16.33
CA THR A 200 -13.83 1.55 17.33
C THR A 200 -13.94 0.88 18.69
N GLY A 201 -12.78 0.47 19.23
CA GLY A 201 -12.67 -0.11 20.57
C GLY A 201 -13.27 0.83 21.61
N THR A 202 -14.43 0.46 22.13
CA THR A 202 -15.00 1.09 23.31
C THR A 202 -14.18 0.67 24.51
N ALA A 203 -13.46 1.64 25.07
CA ALA A 203 -12.81 1.50 26.36
C ALA A 203 -13.85 1.16 27.42
N MET A 204 -13.79 -0.01 28.03
CA MET A 204 -14.46 -0.30 29.28
C MET A 204 -13.64 0.24 30.44
N ARG A 205 -14.33 0.99 31.28
CA ARG A 205 -13.89 1.46 32.59
C ARG A 205 -13.53 0.32 33.52
#